data_ebe203f54ac61ae07baf23b1bfac33de
#
_entry.id   ebe203f54ac61ae07baf23b1bfac33de
#
_cell.length_a   1.000
_cell.length_b   1.000
_cell.length_c   1.000
_cell.angle_alpha   90.00
_cell.angle_beta   90.00
_cell.angle_gamma   90.00
#
_symmetry.space_group_name_H-M   'P 1'
#
loop_
_entity.id
_entity.type
_entity.pdbx_description
1 polymer ?
#
loop_
_entity_poly.entity_id
_entity_poly.type
_entity_poly.pdbx_seq_one_letter_code
_entity_poly.pdbx_strand_id
1 'polypeptide(L)'
;LNLEEKVNKTLLYGLLYGLGIFQYGYDDRLDNGEGNAWIETLDPFDTYIDPYCTSIEDARYVIKVMSKPYELLVDNPNYDKKVVENLTTTSNLSESDYKNLILNNENNISNTSKNVILHEGWFVTKDGIRVITTSPQSNEILRNELTTFKKLPFEIYLPDINVGGIYGEGWVKNIVP
;
A
#
# COMPACT_ATOMS: atom_id res chain seq x y z
N LEU A 1 -4.29 9.57 -16.59
CA LEU A 1 -4.94 9.06 -15.37
C LEU A 1 -6.21 8.32 -15.78
N ASN A 2 -6.30 7.01 -15.56
CA ASN A 2 -7.57 6.28 -15.68
C ASN A 2 -8.36 6.41 -14.36
N LEU A 3 -8.79 7.65 -14.08
CA LEU A 3 -9.43 8.00 -12.80
C LEU A 3 -10.74 7.24 -12.59
N GLU A 4 -11.54 7.11 -13.64
CA GLU A 4 -12.84 6.43 -13.58
C GLU A 4 -12.69 4.97 -13.16
N GLU A 5 -11.78 4.23 -13.77
CA GLU A 5 -11.52 2.83 -13.43
C GLU A 5 -11.07 2.68 -11.96
N LYS A 6 -10.15 3.55 -11.51
CA LYS A 6 -9.63 3.52 -10.14
C LYS A 6 -10.73 3.86 -9.11
N VAL A 7 -11.54 4.85 -9.39
CA VAL A 7 -12.68 5.20 -8.54
C VAL A 7 -13.68 4.03 -8.50
N ASN A 8 -14.05 3.46 -9.64
CA ASN A 8 -14.97 2.32 -9.71
C ASN A 8 -14.43 1.11 -8.93
N LYS A 9 -13.13 0.82 -9.04
CA LYS A 9 -12.49 -0.24 -8.27
C LYS A 9 -12.53 0.04 -6.76
N THR A 10 -12.29 1.26 -6.34
CA THR A 10 -12.35 1.66 -4.93
C THR A 10 -13.78 1.54 -4.38
N LEU A 11 -14.78 1.97 -5.16
CA LEU A 11 -16.20 1.80 -4.80
C LEU A 11 -16.56 0.32 -4.68
N LEU A 12 -16.11 -0.51 -5.62
CA LEU A 12 -16.34 -1.94 -5.60
C LEU A 12 -15.73 -2.58 -4.33
N TYR A 13 -14.52 -2.24 -3.96
CA TYR A 13 -13.91 -2.72 -2.72
C TYR A 13 -14.72 -2.29 -1.49
N GLY A 14 -15.18 -1.04 -1.45
CA GLY A 14 -16.06 -0.58 -0.38
C GLY A 14 -17.34 -1.41 -0.29
N LEU A 15 -18.05 -1.64 -1.40
CA LEU A 15 -19.27 -2.43 -1.44
C LEU A 15 -19.06 -3.89 -1.04
N LEU A 16 -17.95 -4.51 -1.48
CA LEU A 16 -17.65 -5.91 -1.19
C LEU A 16 -17.14 -6.12 0.25
N TYR A 17 -16.17 -5.29 0.67
CA TYR A 17 -15.38 -5.51 1.89
C TYR A 17 -15.69 -4.50 3.00
N GLY A 18 -16.52 -3.49 2.72
CA GLY A 18 -16.86 -2.44 3.68
C GLY A 18 -15.85 -1.29 3.73
N LEU A 19 -14.77 -1.36 2.94
CA LEU A 19 -13.73 -0.35 2.92
C LEU A 19 -13.09 -0.26 1.53
N GLY A 20 -13.22 0.89 0.89
CA GLY A 20 -12.47 1.26 -0.30
C GLY A 20 -11.42 2.28 0.06
N ILE A 21 -10.18 2.11 -0.41
CA ILE A 21 -9.06 2.99 -0.11
C ILE A 21 -8.37 3.40 -1.39
N PHE A 22 -8.01 4.65 -1.52
CA PHE A 22 -7.06 5.09 -2.51
C PHE A 22 -6.02 6.03 -1.91
N GLN A 23 -4.82 5.97 -2.47
CA GLN A 23 -3.74 6.89 -2.21
C GLN A 23 -3.62 7.84 -3.38
N TYR A 24 -3.29 9.09 -3.11
CA TYR A 24 -3.03 10.10 -4.14
C TYR A 24 -1.68 10.78 -3.90
N GLY A 25 -1.15 11.34 -4.96
CA GLY A 25 0.11 12.06 -4.90
C GLY A 25 0.39 12.84 -6.17
N TYR A 26 1.56 13.45 -6.19
CA TYR A 26 2.11 14.15 -7.34
C TYR A 26 3.53 13.63 -7.58
N ASP A 27 3.86 13.32 -8.83
CA ASP A 27 5.20 12.92 -9.24
C ASP A 27 5.66 13.87 -10.35
N ASP A 28 6.71 14.62 -10.08
CA ASP A 28 7.32 15.61 -10.97
C ASP A 28 8.04 15.00 -12.18
N ARG A 29 8.25 13.68 -12.17
CA ARG A 29 8.89 12.94 -13.27
C ARG A 29 7.90 12.46 -14.33
N LEU A 30 6.59 12.46 -14.01
CA LEU A 30 5.56 12.08 -14.97
C LEU A 30 5.44 13.13 -16.09
N ASP A 31 4.81 12.73 -17.19
CA ASP A 31 4.55 13.57 -18.36
C ASP A 31 5.80 14.29 -18.90
N ASN A 32 6.89 13.51 -19.11
CA ASN A 32 8.18 13.99 -19.60
C ASN A 32 8.85 15.06 -18.69
N GLY A 33 8.55 15.04 -17.40
CA GLY A 33 9.12 15.97 -16.41
C GLY A 33 8.27 17.21 -16.16
N GLU A 34 7.07 17.30 -16.72
CA GLU A 34 6.11 18.36 -16.39
C GLU A 34 5.42 18.10 -15.03
N GLY A 35 5.44 16.83 -14.62
CA GLY A 35 4.80 16.36 -13.38
C GLY A 35 3.30 16.13 -13.56
N ASN A 36 2.79 15.14 -12.87
CA ASN A 36 1.37 14.86 -12.88
C ASN A 36 0.89 14.30 -11.52
N ALA A 37 -0.40 14.50 -11.22
CA ALA A 37 -1.05 13.85 -10.10
C ALA A 37 -1.30 12.37 -10.44
N TRP A 38 -1.20 11.52 -9.44
CA TRP A 38 -1.53 10.11 -9.57
C TRP A 38 -2.47 9.66 -8.46
N ILE A 39 -3.23 8.62 -8.74
CA ILE A 39 -4.09 7.93 -7.78
C ILE A 39 -3.82 6.44 -7.91
N GLU A 40 -3.76 5.74 -6.79
CA GLU A 40 -3.62 4.29 -6.68
C GLU A 40 -4.73 3.74 -5.80
N THR A 41 -5.52 2.78 -6.30
CA THR A 41 -6.48 2.05 -5.49
C THR A 41 -5.75 0.98 -4.70
N LEU A 42 -5.90 0.97 -3.39
CA LEU A 42 -5.25 0.03 -2.50
C LEU A 42 -6.17 -1.15 -2.19
N ASP A 43 -5.54 -2.32 -1.99
CA ASP A 43 -6.25 -3.49 -1.48
C ASP A 43 -6.51 -3.31 0.03
N PRO A 44 -7.77 -3.41 0.50
CA PRO A 44 -8.09 -3.30 1.92
C PRO A 44 -7.41 -4.36 2.79
N PHE A 45 -7.08 -5.54 2.23
CA PHE A 45 -6.40 -6.60 2.96
C PHE A 45 -4.89 -6.39 3.11
N ASP A 46 -4.31 -5.57 2.24
CA ASP A 46 -2.90 -5.21 2.27
C ASP A 46 -2.66 -3.79 2.85
N THR A 47 -3.73 -3.16 3.39
CA THR A 47 -3.66 -1.81 3.94
C THR A 47 -4.14 -1.79 5.39
N TYR A 48 -3.28 -1.34 6.27
CA TYR A 48 -3.52 -1.27 7.72
C TYR A 48 -3.60 0.19 8.15
N ILE A 49 -4.79 0.61 8.57
CA ILE A 49 -5.05 1.94 9.08
C ILE A 49 -5.04 1.87 10.62
N ASP A 50 -4.70 2.97 11.27
CA ASP A 50 -4.75 3.09 12.73
C ASP A 50 -6.12 2.61 13.26
N PRO A 51 -6.20 1.54 14.06
CA PRO A 51 -7.47 0.98 14.51
C PRO A 51 -8.23 1.86 15.52
N TYR A 52 -7.57 2.89 16.04
CA TYR A 52 -8.17 3.79 17.02
C TYR A 52 -8.72 5.08 16.41
N CYS A 53 -8.62 5.26 15.08
CA CYS A 53 -9.20 6.41 14.41
C CYS A 53 -10.65 6.15 14.00
N THR A 54 -11.42 7.21 13.86
CA THR A 54 -12.80 7.20 13.36
C THR A 54 -12.90 7.76 11.94
N SER A 55 -11.88 8.48 11.51
CA SER A 55 -11.72 9.01 10.16
C SER A 55 -10.26 8.92 9.74
N ILE A 56 -9.99 9.07 8.44
CA ILE A 56 -8.60 9.06 7.94
C ILE A 56 -7.82 10.30 8.41
N GLU A 57 -8.51 11.41 8.69
CA GLU A 57 -7.92 12.62 9.21
C GLU A 57 -7.38 12.45 10.62
N ASP A 58 -8.01 11.58 11.42
CA ASP A 58 -7.62 11.29 12.81
C ASP A 58 -6.57 10.18 12.90
N ALA A 59 -6.30 9.50 11.79
CA ALA A 59 -5.35 8.39 11.76
C ALA A 59 -3.91 8.88 12.02
N ARG A 60 -3.19 8.20 12.90
CA ARG A 60 -1.78 8.48 13.19
C ARG A 60 -0.86 7.85 12.17
N TYR A 61 -1.32 6.80 11.50
CA TYR A 61 -0.55 6.10 10.48
C TYR A 61 -1.44 5.29 9.53
N VAL A 62 -0.89 5.04 8.35
CA VAL A 62 -1.36 4.05 7.39
C VAL A 62 -0.16 3.24 6.92
N ILE A 63 -0.27 1.91 6.92
CA ILE A 63 0.77 1.00 6.44
C ILE A 63 0.19 0.21 5.27
N LYS A 64 0.87 0.20 4.14
CA LYS A 64 0.53 -0.66 3.00
C LYS A 64 1.60 -1.71 2.77
N VAL A 65 1.18 -2.91 2.46
CA VAL A 65 2.02 -4.02 2.00
C VAL A 65 1.96 -4.07 0.49
N MET A 66 3.10 -4.14 -0.16
CA MET A 66 3.17 -4.21 -1.61
C MET A 66 4.26 -5.17 -2.05
N SER A 67 4.05 -5.81 -3.19
CA SER A 67 5.06 -6.61 -3.87
C SER A 67 5.58 -5.86 -5.08
N LYS A 68 6.89 -5.69 -5.18
CA LYS A 68 7.54 -4.98 -6.29
C LYS A 68 8.65 -5.86 -6.88
N PRO A 69 8.79 -5.89 -8.22
CA PRO A 69 9.97 -6.47 -8.86
C PRO A 69 11.26 -5.83 -8.35
N TYR A 70 12.27 -6.65 -8.08
CA TYR A 70 13.57 -6.19 -7.55
C TYR A 70 14.19 -5.11 -8.44
N GLU A 71 14.09 -5.27 -9.75
CA GLU A 71 14.64 -4.33 -10.74
C GLU A 71 14.09 -2.91 -10.53
N LEU A 72 12.80 -2.79 -10.18
CA LEU A 72 12.18 -1.49 -9.91
C LEU A 72 12.67 -0.85 -8.60
N LEU A 73 13.20 -1.65 -7.67
CA LEU A 73 13.77 -1.12 -6.43
C LEU A 73 15.17 -0.55 -6.66
N VAL A 74 15.97 -1.22 -7.49
CA VAL A 74 17.33 -0.77 -7.84
C VAL A 74 17.31 0.59 -8.53
N ASP A 75 16.32 0.80 -9.40
CA ASP A 75 16.19 2.03 -10.18
C ASP A 75 15.48 3.16 -9.42
N ASN A 76 14.94 2.89 -8.23
CA ASN A 76 14.22 3.89 -7.45
C ASN A 76 15.19 4.79 -6.67
N PRO A 77 15.27 6.11 -6.99
CA PRO A 77 16.19 7.03 -6.32
C PRO A 77 15.84 7.28 -4.84
N ASN A 78 14.64 6.95 -4.40
CA ASN A 78 14.18 7.17 -3.03
C ASN A 78 14.60 6.04 -2.07
N TYR A 79 15.18 4.95 -2.59
CA TYR A 79 15.61 3.81 -1.78
C TYR A 79 17.13 3.82 -1.58
N ASP A 80 17.58 3.39 -0.40
CA ASP A 80 19.00 3.19 -0.13
C ASP A 80 19.52 2.00 -0.95
N LYS A 81 20.41 2.29 -1.90
CA LYS A 81 20.96 1.30 -2.83
C LYS A 81 21.66 0.16 -2.13
N LYS A 82 22.42 0.45 -1.04
CA LYS A 82 23.14 -0.59 -0.28
C LYS A 82 22.15 -1.58 0.37
N VAL A 83 21.05 -1.04 0.90
CA VAL A 83 19.99 -1.88 1.51
C VAL A 83 19.30 -2.72 0.44
N VAL A 84 18.99 -2.11 -0.72
CA VAL A 84 18.37 -2.83 -1.85
C VAL A 84 19.28 -3.97 -2.35
N GLU A 85 20.58 -3.73 -2.51
CA GLU A 85 21.55 -4.76 -2.91
C GLU A 85 21.59 -5.95 -1.95
N ASN A 86 21.47 -5.68 -0.64
CA ASN A 86 21.42 -6.72 0.38
C ASN A 86 20.14 -7.56 0.34
N LEU A 87 19.03 -7.02 -0.18
CA LEU A 87 17.77 -7.75 -0.29
C LEU A 87 17.86 -8.96 -1.24
N THR A 88 18.73 -8.93 -2.25
CA THR A 88 18.91 -10.05 -3.19
C THR A 88 19.57 -11.26 -2.57
N THR A 89 20.38 -11.09 -1.55
CA THR A 89 21.11 -12.19 -0.90
C THR A 89 20.25 -12.96 0.11
N THR A 90 19.14 -12.38 0.55
CA THR A 90 18.26 -12.95 1.58
C THR A 90 16.90 -13.40 1.06
N SER A 91 16.50 -13.03 -0.16
CA SER A 91 15.16 -13.25 -0.68
C SER A 91 15.01 -14.59 -1.41
N ASN A 92 14.72 -15.65 -0.69
CA ASN A 92 14.24 -16.92 -1.26
C ASN A 92 12.70 -17.06 -1.23
N LEU A 93 11.99 -16.01 -0.79
CA LEU A 93 10.52 -16.03 -0.74
C LEU A 93 9.96 -15.17 -1.86
N SER A 94 9.33 -15.78 -2.83
CA SER A 94 8.53 -15.10 -3.83
C SER A 94 7.17 -14.67 -3.22
N GLU A 95 6.48 -13.71 -3.87
CA GLU A 95 5.09 -13.37 -3.51
C GLU A 95 4.19 -14.61 -3.50
N SER A 96 4.43 -15.53 -4.44
CA SER A 96 3.75 -16.82 -4.51
C SER A 96 4.01 -17.67 -3.26
N ASP A 97 5.21 -17.62 -2.70
CA ASP A 97 5.54 -18.39 -1.48
C ASP A 97 4.80 -17.82 -0.28
N TYR A 98 4.66 -16.49 -0.19
CA TYR A 98 3.88 -15.85 0.86
C TYR A 98 2.37 -16.11 0.70
N LYS A 99 1.82 -15.99 -0.51
CA LYS A 99 0.42 -16.33 -0.82
C LYS A 99 0.17 -17.83 -0.71
N ASN A 100 1.10 -18.68 -1.09
CA ASN A 100 1.01 -20.14 -0.95
C ASN A 100 1.13 -20.59 0.50
N LEU A 101 1.91 -19.91 1.33
CA LEU A 101 1.92 -20.12 2.78
C LEU A 101 0.54 -19.80 3.41
N ILE A 102 -0.16 -18.80 2.89
CA ILE A 102 -1.49 -18.44 3.35
C ILE A 102 -2.59 -19.34 2.75
N LEU A 103 -2.45 -19.78 1.52
CA LEU A 103 -3.53 -20.44 0.76
C LEU A 103 -3.37 -21.95 0.57
N ASN A 104 -2.24 -22.57 0.97
CA ASN A 104 -1.95 -23.99 0.81
C ASN A 104 -2.20 -24.54 -0.62
N ASN A 105 -1.98 -23.73 -1.63
CA ASN A 105 -2.15 -24.17 -3.02
C ASN A 105 -0.79 -24.24 -3.73
N GLU A 106 -0.24 -25.44 -3.77
CA GLU A 106 0.89 -25.81 -4.62
C GLU A 106 0.42 -25.88 -6.07
N ASN A 107 0.78 -24.90 -6.92
CA ASN A 107 0.97 -25.17 -8.37
C ASN A 107 1.79 -24.04 -9.02
N ASN A 108 3.02 -24.41 -9.39
CA ASN A 108 3.88 -23.92 -10.47
C ASN A 108 3.68 -22.48 -10.98
N ILE A 109 4.40 -21.53 -10.39
CA ILE A 109 4.70 -20.26 -11.04
C ILE A 109 6.20 -20.25 -11.38
N SER A 110 6.49 -20.15 -12.68
CA SER A 110 7.85 -20.07 -13.23
C SER A 110 8.60 -18.86 -12.66
N ASN A 111 9.73 -19.14 -12.03
CA ASN A 111 10.69 -18.19 -11.43
C ASN A 111 11.36 -17.28 -12.47
N THR A 112 10.73 -16.20 -12.89
CA THR A 112 11.36 -15.25 -13.80
C THR A 112 11.47 -13.82 -13.27
N SER A 113 10.75 -13.44 -12.22
CA SER A 113 10.97 -12.15 -11.57
C SER A 113 11.08 -12.30 -10.06
N LYS A 114 12.18 -11.82 -9.49
CA LYS A 114 12.36 -11.77 -8.04
C LYS A 114 11.54 -10.59 -7.49
N ASN A 115 10.40 -10.88 -6.91
CA ASN A 115 9.62 -9.87 -6.22
C ASN A 115 10.06 -9.70 -4.77
N VAL A 116 10.04 -8.49 -4.29
CA VAL A 116 10.33 -8.14 -2.90
C VAL A 116 9.07 -7.59 -2.26
N ILE A 117 8.76 -8.10 -1.06
CA ILE A 117 7.67 -7.57 -0.26
C ILE A 117 8.17 -6.34 0.49
N LEU A 118 7.41 -5.26 0.40
CA LEU A 118 7.69 -4.01 1.07
C LEU A 118 6.54 -3.63 2.00
N HIS A 119 6.90 -3.11 3.16
CA HIS A 119 6.00 -2.42 4.06
C HIS A 119 6.28 -0.93 3.97
N GLU A 120 5.33 -0.16 3.48
CA GLU A 120 5.43 1.30 3.41
C GLU A 120 4.48 1.92 4.41
N GLY A 121 5.04 2.50 5.46
CA GLY A 121 4.28 3.17 6.51
C GLY A 121 4.33 4.69 6.33
N TRP A 122 3.18 5.31 6.46
CA TRP A 122 2.98 6.76 6.47
C TRP A 122 2.56 7.19 7.87
N PHE A 123 3.34 8.03 8.50
CA PHE A 123 3.19 8.38 9.91
C PHE A 123 3.00 9.88 10.09
N VAL A 124 2.03 10.25 10.90
CA VAL A 124 1.88 11.64 11.37
C VAL A 124 2.89 11.88 12.49
N THR A 125 3.80 12.82 12.27
CA THR A 125 4.84 13.18 13.25
C THR A 125 4.73 14.66 13.61
N LYS A 126 5.49 15.09 14.61
CA LYS A 126 5.54 16.52 15.00
C LYS A 126 6.08 17.42 13.88
N ASP A 127 6.91 16.87 13.01
CA ASP A 127 7.58 17.60 11.92
C ASP A 127 6.79 17.53 10.60
N GLY A 128 5.72 16.74 10.54
CA GLY A 128 4.89 16.51 9.34
C GLY A 128 4.67 15.03 9.04
N ILE A 129 4.31 14.72 7.82
CA ILE A 129 4.06 13.34 7.39
C ILE A 129 5.38 12.69 6.98
N ARG A 130 5.74 11.59 7.64
CA ARG A 130 6.94 10.81 7.38
C ARG A 130 6.59 9.50 6.71
N VAL A 131 7.33 9.15 5.66
CA VAL A 131 7.24 7.84 5.01
C VAL A 131 8.46 7.00 5.37
N ILE A 132 8.20 5.75 5.76
CA ILE A 132 9.22 4.74 6.06
C ILE A 132 8.90 3.49 5.25
N THR A 133 9.88 3.01 4.49
CA THR A 133 9.75 1.75 3.74
C THR A 133 10.77 0.75 4.26
N THR A 134 10.29 -0.44 4.57
CA THR A 134 11.10 -1.58 5.02
C THR A 134 10.73 -2.83 4.23
N SER A 135 11.57 -3.85 4.29
CA SER A 135 11.22 -5.19 3.84
C SER A 135 11.21 -6.16 5.04
N PRO A 136 10.24 -7.05 5.17
CA PRO A 136 10.27 -8.08 6.20
C PRO A 136 11.46 -9.05 6.06
N GLN A 137 12.11 -9.03 4.91
CA GLN A 137 13.32 -9.82 4.63
C GLN A 137 14.61 -9.14 5.09
N SER A 138 14.54 -7.89 5.52
CA SER A 138 15.66 -7.11 6.02
C SER A 138 15.25 -6.30 7.24
N ASN A 139 16.14 -6.22 8.23
CA ASN A 139 15.96 -5.33 9.37
C ASN A 139 16.36 -3.87 9.07
N GLU A 140 16.68 -3.57 7.81
CA GLU A 140 17.16 -2.27 7.39
C GLU A 140 16.02 -1.43 6.77
N ILE A 141 16.18 -0.12 6.86
CA ILE A 141 15.21 0.83 6.31
C ILE A 141 15.64 1.20 4.90
N LEU A 142 14.76 0.94 3.91
CA LEU A 142 15.01 1.30 2.51
C LEU A 142 14.78 2.79 2.26
N ARG A 143 13.78 3.37 2.93
CA ARG A 143 13.38 4.77 2.79
C ARG A 143 12.95 5.33 4.13
N ASN A 144 13.40 6.51 4.46
CA ASN A 144 12.94 7.26 5.64
C ASN A 144 13.05 8.75 5.33
N GLU A 145 11.94 9.37 4.98
CA GLU A 145 11.92 10.77 4.60
C GLU A 145 10.68 11.51 5.14
N LEU A 146 10.84 12.81 5.31
CA LEU A 146 9.74 13.71 5.58
C LEU A 146 9.14 14.15 4.25
N THR A 147 7.84 13.98 4.09
CA THR A 147 7.14 14.34 2.86
C THR A 147 6.68 15.81 2.89
N THR A 148 6.26 16.32 1.74
CA THR A 148 5.66 17.66 1.62
C THR A 148 4.17 17.68 1.97
N PHE A 149 3.56 16.52 2.20
CA PHE A 149 2.16 16.43 2.56
C PHE A 149 1.89 16.99 3.95
N LYS A 150 0.79 17.72 4.10
CA LYS A 150 0.32 18.25 5.39
C LYS A 150 -0.59 17.27 6.13
N LYS A 151 -1.19 16.33 5.42
CA LYS A 151 -2.02 15.24 5.94
C LYS A 151 -1.69 13.93 5.23
N LEU A 152 -2.13 12.81 5.78
CA LEU A 152 -1.97 11.51 5.12
C LEU A 152 -2.61 11.54 3.72
N PRO A 153 -1.88 11.14 2.66
CA PRO A 153 -2.37 11.22 1.28
C PRO A 153 -3.26 10.02 0.93
N PHE A 154 -4.24 9.75 1.76
CA PHE A 154 -5.19 8.66 1.58
C PHE A 154 -6.60 9.19 1.72
N GLU A 155 -7.52 8.58 0.99
CA GLU A 155 -8.96 8.78 1.16
C GLU A 155 -9.64 7.42 1.25
N ILE A 156 -10.73 7.37 1.98
CA ILE A 156 -11.51 6.15 2.20
C ILE A 156 -12.95 6.33 1.73
N TYR A 157 -13.51 5.25 1.26
CA TYR A 157 -14.92 5.13 0.95
C TYR A 157 -15.54 4.04 1.83
N LEU A 158 -16.52 4.42 2.64
CA LEU A 158 -17.32 3.54 3.48
C LEU A 158 -18.75 3.53 2.95
N PRO A 159 -19.25 2.42 2.42
CA PRO A 159 -20.64 2.35 1.94
C PRO A 159 -21.63 2.39 3.10
N ASP A 160 -21.23 1.92 4.27
CA ASP A 160 -22.01 1.94 5.49
C ASP A 160 -21.14 2.46 6.64
N ILE A 161 -21.56 3.55 7.27
CA ILE A 161 -20.79 4.22 8.32
C ILE A 161 -21.08 3.51 9.64
N ASN A 162 -20.12 2.77 10.12
CA ASN A 162 -20.16 2.23 11.47
C ASN A 162 -19.84 3.31 12.49
N VAL A 163 -20.75 3.53 13.44
CA VAL A 163 -20.51 4.48 14.54
C VAL A 163 -19.44 3.90 15.46
N GLY A 164 -18.22 4.44 15.36
CA GLY A 164 -17.12 4.10 16.27
C GLY A 164 -15.91 3.38 15.65
N GLY A 165 -15.82 3.27 14.34
CA GLY A 165 -14.65 2.68 13.67
C GLY A 165 -14.50 3.11 12.23
N ILE A 166 -13.27 3.01 11.72
CA ILE A 166 -12.93 3.33 10.33
C ILE A 166 -13.25 2.19 9.36
N TYR A 167 -13.58 1.01 9.87
CA TYR A 167 -13.93 -0.15 9.06
C TYR A 167 -15.45 -0.27 8.97
N GLY A 168 -15.98 -0.21 7.76
CA GLY A 168 -17.40 -0.43 7.46
C GLY A 168 -17.75 -1.92 7.30
N GLU A 169 -19.01 -2.21 7.07
CA GLU A 169 -19.47 -3.54 6.67
C GLU A 169 -19.77 -3.56 5.17
N GLY A 170 -19.28 -4.61 4.48
CA GLY A 170 -19.60 -4.82 3.07
C GLY A 170 -21.07 -5.24 2.89
N TRP A 171 -21.71 -4.73 1.87
CA TRP A 171 -23.12 -5.05 1.57
C TRP A 171 -23.34 -6.53 1.23
N VAL A 172 -22.32 -7.22 0.71
CA VAL A 172 -22.41 -8.64 0.36
C VAL A 172 -22.64 -9.52 1.58
N LYS A 173 -22.16 -9.12 2.77
CA LYS A 173 -22.43 -9.85 4.03
C LYS A 173 -23.94 -10.01 4.31
N ASN A 174 -24.74 -9.04 3.91
CA ASN A 174 -26.18 -9.03 4.15
C ASN A 174 -27.00 -9.79 3.08
N ILE A 175 -26.34 -10.26 2.02
CA ILE A 175 -26.99 -10.97 0.90
C ILE A 175 -26.79 -12.49 1.00
N VAL A 176 -25.80 -12.93 1.73
CA VAL A 176 -25.53 -14.36 1.94
C VAL A 176 -26.32 -14.82 3.18
N PRO A 177 -27.29 -15.75 3.02
CA PRO A 177 -28.10 -16.25 4.11
C PRO A 177 -27.29 -17.08 5.11
#